data_158865f278e0f7db0034b82d52e1d581
#
_entry.id   158865f278e0f7db0034b82d52e1d581
#
_cell.length_a   1.000
_cell.length_b   1.000
_cell.length_c   1.000
_cell.angle_alpha   90.00
_cell.angle_beta   90.00
_cell.angle_gamma   90.00
#
_symmetry.space_group_name_H-M   'P 1'
#
loop_
_entity.id
_entity.type
_entity.pdbx_description
1 polymer ?
#
loop_
_entity_poly.entity_id
_entity_poly.type
_entity_poly.pdbx_seq_one_letter_code
_entity_poly.pdbx_strand_id
1 'polypeptide(L)'
;EAGKPLASSPRISKIAFTGETTTGRLIMQYASQNLIPVTLELGGKSPNIFFEDIMDEDDAFLDKAVEGFVMFALNQGEVCTCPSRVLIQESIYDKFIERVIARVEAIKIGNPLDPSVMMGAQASTEQMEKILSYLDIGKQEGAECLIGGEQNKLDGELAEGYYIKPTVFKGNNKMRIFQEEIFGPVV
;
A
#
# COMPACT_ATOMS: atom_id res chain seq x y z
N GLU A 1 -16.65 2.20 19.90
CA GLU A 1 -17.88 2.29 20.71
C GLU A 1 -18.75 3.50 20.33
N ALA A 2 -18.17 4.69 20.07
CA ALA A 2 -18.91 5.89 19.72
C ALA A 2 -19.49 5.87 18.29
N GLY A 3 -18.86 5.20 17.35
CA GLY A 3 -19.24 5.19 15.94
C GLY A 3 -20.62 4.59 15.67
N LYS A 4 -20.95 3.47 16.30
CA LYS A 4 -22.26 2.81 16.12
C LYS A 4 -23.43 3.70 16.55
N PRO A 5 -23.44 4.30 17.75
CA PRO A 5 -24.51 5.23 18.16
C PRO A 5 -24.65 6.43 17.21
N LEU A 6 -23.56 6.98 16.71
CA LEU A 6 -23.61 8.05 15.72
C LEU A 6 -24.25 7.58 14.42
N ALA A 7 -23.77 6.45 13.87
CA ALA A 7 -24.23 5.92 12.58
C ALA A 7 -25.70 5.44 12.60
N SER A 8 -26.28 5.15 13.77
CA SER A 8 -27.68 4.76 13.94
C SER A 8 -28.58 5.84 14.55
N SER A 9 -28.07 7.07 14.73
CA SER A 9 -28.85 8.13 15.36
C SER A 9 -29.81 8.80 14.37
N PRO A 10 -31.13 8.92 14.70
CA PRO A 10 -32.08 9.65 13.86
C PRO A 10 -31.81 11.16 13.79
N ARG A 11 -30.86 11.66 14.57
CA ARG A 11 -30.44 13.08 14.59
C ARG A 11 -29.34 13.38 13.57
N ILE A 12 -28.81 12.36 12.90
CA ILE A 12 -27.75 12.51 11.86
C ILE A 12 -28.42 12.56 10.49
N SER A 13 -28.14 13.62 9.74
CA SER A 13 -28.70 13.83 8.40
C SER A 13 -27.90 13.20 7.28
N LYS A 14 -26.60 13.01 7.48
CA LYS A 14 -25.67 12.37 6.53
C LYS A 14 -24.44 11.84 7.24
N ILE A 15 -23.89 10.73 6.75
CA ILE A 15 -22.60 10.18 7.19
C ILE A 15 -21.62 10.26 6.02
N ALA A 16 -20.43 10.79 6.29
CA ALA A 16 -19.26 10.66 5.43
C ALA A 16 -18.18 9.90 6.22
N PHE A 17 -17.60 8.87 5.60
CA PHE A 17 -16.62 8.01 6.26
C PHE A 17 -15.50 7.67 5.27
N THR A 18 -14.26 7.80 5.75
CA THR A 18 -13.07 7.29 5.08
C THR A 18 -12.41 6.28 6.00
N GLY A 19 -12.12 5.08 5.49
CA GLY A 19 -11.45 4.04 6.27
C GLY A 19 -11.62 2.64 5.70
N GLU A 20 -11.52 1.65 6.56
CA GLU A 20 -11.52 0.23 6.19
C GLU A 20 -12.91 -0.23 5.70
N THR A 21 -12.91 -1.12 4.70
CA THR A 21 -14.12 -1.57 3.98
C THR A 21 -15.13 -2.28 4.90
N THR A 22 -14.67 -3.10 5.86
CA THR A 22 -15.58 -3.79 6.80
C THR A 22 -16.30 -2.80 7.71
N THR A 23 -15.60 -1.77 8.17
CA THR A 23 -16.19 -0.67 8.94
C THR A 23 -17.22 0.10 8.11
N GLY A 24 -16.91 0.38 6.84
CA GLY A 24 -17.86 1.02 5.92
C GLY A 24 -19.15 0.22 5.73
N ARG A 25 -19.07 -1.10 5.58
CA ARG A 25 -20.24 -2.00 5.53
C ARG A 25 -21.08 -1.92 6.80
N LEU A 26 -20.44 -1.92 7.97
CA LEU A 26 -21.16 -1.78 9.25
C LEU A 26 -21.85 -0.42 9.36
N ILE A 27 -21.20 0.66 8.92
CA ILE A 27 -21.80 1.99 8.90
C ILE A 27 -23.06 2.02 8.02
N MET A 28 -23.01 1.43 6.83
CA MET A 28 -24.20 1.32 5.96
C MET A 28 -25.34 0.55 6.64
N GLN A 29 -25.05 -0.56 7.31
CA GLN A 29 -26.03 -1.34 8.06
C GLN A 29 -26.67 -0.53 9.18
N TYR A 30 -25.90 0.27 9.91
CA TYR A 30 -26.43 1.12 10.98
C TYR A 30 -27.24 2.29 10.42
N ALA A 31 -26.74 2.95 9.39
CA ALA A 31 -27.42 4.08 8.74
C ALA A 31 -28.77 3.70 8.10
N SER A 32 -28.87 2.47 7.59
CA SER A 32 -30.10 1.98 6.94
C SER A 32 -31.32 1.98 7.87
N GLN A 33 -31.12 1.87 9.17
CA GLN A 33 -32.21 1.89 10.17
C GLN A 33 -33.04 3.20 10.15
N ASN A 34 -32.37 4.31 9.80
CA ASN A 34 -32.98 5.63 9.72
C ASN A 34 -32.89 6.25 8.31
N LEU A 35 -32.56 5.44 7.29
CA LEU A 35 -32.38 5.86 5.90
C LEU A 35 -31.39 7.04 5.75
N ILE A 36 -30.34 7.06 6.56
CA ILE A 36 -29.32 8.12 6.54
C ILE A 36 -28.47 7.95 5.29
N PRO A 37 -28.34 8.97 4.42
CA PRO A 37 -27.44 8.93 3.26
C PRO A 37 -25.98 8.76 3.70
N VAL A 38 -25.22 7.89 3.01
CA VAL A 38 -23.82 7.58 3.34
C VAL A 38 -22.94 7.84 2.12
N THR A 39 -21.80 8.53 2.34
CA THR A 39 -20.69 8.61 1.40
C THR A 39 -19.51 7.85 2.00
N LEU A 40 -18.94 6.90 1.25
CA LEU A 40 -17.86 6.04 1.71
C LEU A 40 -16.65 6.16 0.80
N GLU A 41 -15.50 6.47 1.39
CA GLU A 41 -14.17 6.35 0.79
C GLU A 41 -13.46 5.19 1.50
N LEU A 42 -13.20 4.12 0.75
CA LEU A 42 -12.75 2.85 1.30
C LEU A 42 -11.40 2.44 0.71
N GLY A 43 -11.00 1.19 0.92
CA GLY A 43 -9.76 0.65 0.39
C GLY A 43 -9.78 0.39 -1.12
N GLY A 44 -8.62 0.07 -1.64
CA GLY A 44 -8.44 -0.22 -3.06
C GLY A 44 -7.21 -1.07 -3.36
N LYS A 45 -7.06 -1.40 -4.63
CA LYS A 45 -5.89 -2.08 -5.20
C LYS A 45 -5.56 -1.43 -6.54
N SER A 46 -5.19 -0.15 -6.49
CA SER A 46 -5.00 0.70 -7.68
C SER A 46 -3.88 0.18 -8.57
N PRO A 47 -4.08 0.07 -9.89
CA PRO A 47 -3.03 -0.30 -10.83
C PRO A 47 -2.18 0.92 -11.20
N ASN A 48 -0.88 0.69 -11.38
CA ASN A 48 0.05 1.56 -12.08
C ASN A 48 0.48 0.87 -13.37
N ILE A 49 0.35 1.51 -14.51
CA ILE A 49 0.51 0.86 -15.82
C ILE A 49 1.63 1.55 -16.59
N PHE A 50 2.60 0.77 -17.05
CA PHE A 50 3.78 1.22 -17.77
C PHE A 50 3.84 0.58 -19.17
N PHE A 51 3.80 1.42 -20.21
CA PHE A 51 3.96 1.01 -21.60
C PHE A 51 5.40 1.23 -22.06
N GLU A 52 5.74 0.67 -23.23
CA GLU A 52 7.13 0.63 -23.72
C GLU A 52 7.74 2.00 -24.03
N ASP A 53 6.94 2.99 -24.35
CA ASP A 53 7.37 4.34 -24.67
C ASP A 53 8.14 5.05 -23.55
N ILE A 54 7.97 4.61 -22.28
CA ILE A 54 8.78 5.15 -21.16
C ILE A 54 10.27 4.81 -21.27
N MET A 55 10.62 3.80 -22.07
CA MET A 55 11.99 3.32 -22.25
C MET A 55 12.62 3.77 -23.60
N ASP A 56 11.95 4.63 -24.38
CA ASP A 56 12.46 5.11 -25.66
C ASP A 56 13.74 5.93 -25.49
N GLU A 57 13.82 6.72 -24.41
CA GLU A 57 14.98 7.52 -24.05
C GLU A 57 15.33 7.37 -22.58
N ASP A 58 16.62 7.48 -22.22
CA ASP A 58 17.08 7.52 -20.82
C ASP A 58 17.06 8.98 -20.35
N ASP A 59 15.88 9.47 -20.03
CA ASP A 59 15.61 10.88 -19.75
C ASP A 59 14.80 11.11 -18.47
N ALA A 60 14.42 12.36 -18.23
CA ALA A 60 13.60 12.76 -17.09
C ALA A 60 12.19 12.14 -17.09
N PHE A 61 11.69 11.64 -18.22
CA PHE A 61 10.41 10.95 -18.28
C PHE A 61 10.52 9.53 -17.70
N LEU A 62 11.59 8.80 -18.05
CA LEU A 62 11.91 7.52 -17.44
C LEU A 62 12.13 7.65 -15.91
N ASP A 63 12.87 8.69 -15.48
CA ASP A 63 13.07 8.96 -14.04
C ASP A 63 11.74 9.16 -13.31
N LYS A 64 10.80 9.90 -13.91
CA LYS A 64 9.45 10.08 -13.35
C LYS A 64 8.65 8.78 -13.32
N ALA A 65 8.80 7.91 -14.30
CA ALA A 65 8.15 6.60 -14.32
C ALA A 65 8.68 5.71 -13.20
N VAL A 66 10.00 5.71 -12.95
CA VAL A 66 10.63 5.00 -11.83
C VAL A 66 10.15 5.56 -10.49
N GLU A 67 10.10 6.88 -10.30
CA GLU A 67 9.54 7.50 -9.08
C GLU A 67 8.03 7.19 -8.94
N GLY A 68 7.28 7.17 -10.04
CA GLY A 68 5.88 6.75 -10.05
C GLY A 68 5.66 5.31 -9.59
N PHE A 69 6.59 4.41 -9.92
CA PHE A 69 6.57 3.04 -9.39
C PHE A 69 6.75 3.02 -7.88
N VAL A 70 7.74 3.76 -7.35
CA VAL A 70 8.08 3.75 -5.90
C VAL A 70 6.99 4.37 -5.02
N MET A 71 5.98 5.00 -5.62
CA MET A 71 4.84 5.56 -4.88
C MET A 71 4.07 4.54 -4.02
N PHE A 72 4.23 3.24 -4.27
CA PHE A 72 3.67 2.20 -3.40
C PHE A 72 4.19 2.26 -1.96
N ALA A 73 5.39 2.82 -1.75
CA ALA A 73 6.01 2.99 -0.44
C ALA A 73 5.74 4.37 0.20
N LEU A 74 5.04 5.28 -0.50
CA LEU A 74 4.67 6.58 0.04
C LEU A 74 3.89 6.41 1.34
N ASN A 75 4.27 7.21 2.36
CA ASN A 75 3.67 7.12 3.69
C ASN A 75 3.61 5.67 4.21
N GLN A 76 4.74 4.93 4.09
CA GLN A 76 4.90 3.49 4.39
C GLN A 76 3.83 2.58 3.76
N GLY A 77 3.25 2.97 2.63
CA GLY A 77 2.20 2.24 1.92
C GLY A 77 0.81 2.31 2.58
N GLU A 78 0.65 3.10 3.63
CA GLU A 78 -0.63 3.30 4.33
C GLU A 78 -1.45 4.43 3.68
N VAL A 79 -1.76 4.26 2.39
CA VAL A 79 -2.50 5.23 1.57
C VAL A 79 -3.51 4.50 0.69
N CYS A 80 -4.79 4.87 0.77
CA CYS A 80 -5.88 4.24 0.01
C CYS A 80 -5.71 4.38 -1.52
N THR A 81 -5.05 5.46 -1.98
CA THR A 81 -4.75 5.71 -3.40
C THR A 81 -3.38 5.20 -3.83
N CYS A 82 -2.64 4.50 -2.96
CA CYS A 82 -1.33 3.94 -3.29
C CYS A 82 -1.43 2.99 -4.49
N PRO A 83 -0.56 3.10 -5.50
CA PRO A 83 -0.52 2.15 -6.60
C PRO A 83 0.09 0.83 -6.10
N SER A 84 -0.75 -0.07 -5.65
CA SER A 84 -0.36 -1.34 -5.01
C SER A 84 -0.41 -2.55 -5.93
N ARG A 85 -0.61 -2.33 -7.24
CA ARG A 85 -0.37 -3.25 -8.34
C ARG A 85 0.37 -2.53 -9.44
N VAL A 86 1.29 -3.24 -10.09
CA VAL A 86 2.03 -2.70 -11.24
C VAL A 86 1.88 -3.64 -12.43
N LEU A 87 1.52 -3.05 -13.56
CA LEU A 87 1.40 -3.72 -14.85
C LEU A 87 2.43 -3.12 -15.79
N ILE A 88 3.39 -3.92 -16.23
CA ILE A 88 4.48 -3.48 -17.09
C ILE A 88 4.37 -4.24 -18.42
N GLN A 89 4.46 -3.53 -19.54
CA GLN A 89 4.48 -4.16 -20.85
C GLN A 89 5.68 -5.10 -20.96
N GLU A 90 5.44 -6.31 -21.48
CA GLU A 90 6.42 -7.40 -21.50
C GLU A 90 7.75 -7.00 -22.17
N SER A 91 7.69 -6.21 -23.24
CA SER A 91 8.87 -5.78 -24.01
C SER A 91 9.90 -4.99 -23.20
N ILE A 92 9.48 -4.31 -22.12
CA ILE A 92 10.35 -3.47 -21.28
C ILE A 92 10.57 -4.05 -19.88
N TYR A 93 9.88 -5.15 -19.52
CA TYR A 93 9.78 -5.65 -18.16
C TYR A 93 11.14 -5.76 -17.46
N ASP A 94 12.07 -6.53 -18.01
CA ASP A 94 13.35 -6.83 -17.34
C ASP A 94 14.19 -5.57 -17.11
N LYS A 95 14.30 -4.70 -18.11
CA LYS A 95 15.09 -3.47 -18.03
C LYS A 95 14.48 -2.45 -17.07
N PHE A 96 13.15 -2.34 -17.07
CA PHE A 96 12.46 -1.40 -16.19
C PHE A 96 12.50 -1.87 -14.74
N ILE A 97 12.30 -3.17 -14.49
CA ILE A 97 12.39 -3.74 -13.14
C ILE A 97 13.80 -3.58 -12.55
N GLU A 98 14.86 -3.75 -13.32
CA GLU A 98 16.23 -3.50 -12.85
C GLU A 98 16.40 -2.06 -12.33
N ARG A 99 15.92 -1.05 -13.07
CA ARG A 99 15.95 0.35 -12.65
C ARG A 99 15.13 0.59 -11.38
N VAL A 100 13.93 0.01 -11.33
CA VAL A 100 13.03 0.13 -10.20
C VAL A 100 13.59 -0.50 -8.92
N ILE A 101 14.13 -1.72 -9.00
CA ILE A 101 14.71 -2.39 -7.82
C ILE A 101 15.85 -1.56 -7.25
N ALA A 102 16.76 -1.05 -8.08
CA ALA A 102 17.84 -0.18 -7.62
C ALA A 102 17.30 1.07 -6.89
N ARG A 103 16.18 1.64 -7.37
CA ARG A 103 15.54 2.79 -6.73
C ARG A 103 14.82 2.43 -5.44
N VAL A 104 14.17 1.26 -5.36
CA VAL A 104 13.54 0.75 -4.13
C VAL A 104 14.58 0.48 -3.04
N GLU A 105 15.75 -0.08 -3.39
CA GLU A 105 16.88 -0.28 -2.46
C GLU A 105 17.38 1.02 -1.84
N ALA A 106 17.27 2.13 -2.57
CA ALA A 106 17.68 3.45 -2.10
C ALA A 106 16.68 4.11 -1.13
N ILE A 107 15.53 3.49 -0.86
CA ILE A 107 14.55 4.03 0.10
C ILE A 107 15.12 3.96 1.52
N LYS A 108 15.36 5.12 2.11
CA LYS A 108 15.82 5.21 3.50
C LYS A 108 14.64 5.08 4.45
N ILE A 109 14.78 4.17 5.40
CA ILE A 109 13.79 3.89 6.44
C ILE A 109 14.32 4.34 7.78
N GLY A 110 13.51 5.03 8.58
CA GLY A 110 13.97 5.52 9.87
C GLY A 110 13.04 6.51 10.56
N ASN A 111 13.62 7.45 11.30
CA ASN A 111 12.88 8.50 11.96
C ASN A 111 12.29 9.49 10.94
N PRO A 112 10.96 9.64 10.84
CA PRO A 112 10.31 10.53 9.85
C PRO A 112 10.57 12.03 10.09
N LEU A 113 11.15 12.41 11.22
CA LEU A 113 11.59 13.78 11.48
C LEU A 113 12.94 14.11 10.83
N ASP A 114 13.67 13.11 10.36
CA ASP A 114 14.89 13.30 9.56
C ASP A 114 14.49 13.52 8.08
N PRO A 115 14.77 14.69 7.49
CA PRO A 115 14.39 15.00 6.11
C PRO A 115 15.07 14.10 5.05
N SER A 116 16.09 13.34 5.41
CA SER A 116 16.73 12.36 4.53
C SER A 116 16.01 11.00 4.53
N VAL A 117 15.10 10.75 5.47
CA VAL A 117 14.31 9.52 5.57
C VAL A 117 13.07 9.62 4.67
N MET A 118 12.82 8.58 3.90
CA MET A 118 11.70 8.52 2.95
C MET A 118 10.49 7.77 3.52
N MET A 119 10.72 6.82 4.44
CA MET A 119 9.68 5.95 4.97
C MET A 119 9.83 5.74 6.47
N GLY A 120 8.75 5.94 7.22
CA GLY A 120 8.66 5.73 8.67
C GLY A 120 8.15 4.33 9.05
N ALA A 121 7.77 4.20 10.33
CA ALA A 121 7.16 2.99 10.87
C ALA A 121 5.69 2.86 10.45
N GLN A 122 5.16 1.64 10.47
CA GLN A 122 3.73 1.36 10.34
C GLN A 122 2.97 1.95 11.53
N ALA A 123 1.67 2.19 11.36
CA ALA A 123 0.84 2.88 12.36
C ALA A 123 0.62 2.07 13.66
N SER A 124 0.69 0.74 13.60
CA SER A 124 0.48 -0.13 14.77
C SER A 124 1.08 -1.52 14.60
N THR A 125 1.14 -2.26 15.71
CA THR A 125 1.52 -3.69 15.72
C THR A 125 0.59 -4.52 14.83
N GLU A 126 -0.72 -4.31 14.94
CA GLU A 126 -1.72 -5.05 14.16
C GLU A 126 -1.54 -4.82 12.66
N GLN A 127 -1.19 -3.58 12.27
CA GLN A 127 -0.94 -3.28 10.86
C GLN A 127 0.36 -3.95 10.38
N MET A 128 1.42 -3.93 11.18
CA MET A 128 2.65 -4.63 10.85
C MET A 128 2.41 -6.15 10.72
N GLU A 129 1.71 -6.77 11.66
CA GLU A 129 1.38 -8.19 11.63
C GLU A 129 0.52 -8.56 10.42
N LYS A 130 -0.45 -7.71 10.07
CA LYS A 130 -1.24 -7.86 8.84
C LYS A 130 -0.33 -7.88 7.61
N ILE A 131 0.58 -6.90 7.47
CA ILE A 131 1.50 -6.85 6.34
C ILE A 131 2.36 -8.11 6.28
N LEU A 132 2.97 -8.51 7.40
CA LEU A 132 3.79 -9.73 7.47
C LEU A 132 3.02 -10.97 7.05
N SER A 133 1.75 -11.09 7.46
CA SER A 133 0.89 -12.20 7.04
C SER A 133 0.68 -12.23 5.52
N TYR A 134 0.54 -11.07 4.87
CA TYR A 134 0.43 -10.99 3.40
C TYR A 134 1.75 -11.30 2.69
N LEU A 135 2.90 -10.96 3.27
CA LEU A 135 4.20 -11.37 2.73
C LEU A 135 4.32 -12.90 2.72
N ASP A 136 3.85 -13.56 3.78
CA ASP A 136 3.82 -15.03 3.85
C ASP A 136 2.81 -15.62 2.87
N ILE A 137 1.61 -15.04 2.73
CA ILE A 137 0.61 -15.45 1.74
C ILE A 137 1.20 -15.39 0.33
N GLY A 138 1.87 -14.29 -0.02
CA GLY A 138 2.50 -14.14 -1.34
C GLY A 138 3.51 -15.24 -1.62
N LYS A 139 4.39 -15.53 -0.67
CA LYS A 139 5.37 -16.62 -0.78
C LYS A 139 4.69 -17.99 -0.90
N GLN A 140 3.64 -18.27 -0.11
CA GLN A 140 2.89 -19.53 -0.14
C GLN A 140 2.14 -19.74 -1.46
N GLU A 141 1.64 -18.66 -2.06
CA GLU A 141 0.98 -18.70 -3.37
C GLU A 141 1.97 -18.78 -4.54
N GLY A 142 3.27 -18.75 -4.27
CA GLY A 142 4.33 -18.87 -5.27
C GLY A 142 4.70 -17.56 -5.96
N ALA A 143 4.39 -16.41 -5.37
CA ALA A 143 4.90 -15.14 -5.85
C ALA A 143 6.42 -15.04 -5.61
N GLU A 144 7.14 -14.56 -6.61
CA GLU A 144 8.58 -14.30 -6.52
C GLU A 144 8.80 -12.96 -5.81
N CYS A 145 9.51 -12.99 -4.68
CA CYS A 145 9.90 -11.77 -3.98
C CYS A 145 11.19 -11.22 -4.61
N LEU A 146 11.08 -10.10 -5.33
CA LEU A 146 12.21 -9.47 -6.02
C LEU A 146 13.08 -8.67 -5.05
N ILE A 147 12.48 -8.06 -4.03
CA ILE A 147 13.15 -7.30 -2.96
C ILE A 147 12.27 -7.22 -1.72
N GLY A 148 12.85 -7.07 -0.53
CA GLY A 148 12.16 -6.93 0.75
C GLY A 148 11.63 -8.25 1.29
N GLY A 149 10.33 -8.35 1.54
CA GLY A 149 9.66 -9.57 1.98
C GLY A 149 9.83 -9.91 3.45
N GLU A 150 10.20 -8.92 4.29
CA GLU A 150 10.45 -9.13 5.72
C GLU A 150 10.29 -7.83 6.55
N GLN A 151 10.26 -8.01 7.86
CA GLN A 151 10.36 -6.90 8.80
C GLN A 151 11.74 -6.24 8.69
N ASN A 152 11.79 -4.91 8.80
CA ASN A 152 13.04 -4.17 8.91
C ASN A 152 13.35 -3.90 10.40
N LYS A 153 14.41 -4.48 10.92
CA LYS A 153 14.86 -4.25 12.30
C LYS A 153 15.90 -3.14 12.29
N LEU A 154 15.58 -2.05 12.95
CA LEU A 154 16.48 -0.92 13.15
C LEU A 154 17.11 -1.02 14.56
N ASP A 155 18.20 -0.28 14.77
CA ASP A 155 18.92 -0.26 16.04
C ASP A 155 18.60 0.98 16.88
N GLY A 156 19.07 0.98 18.13
CA GLY A 156 18.99 2.10 19.05
C GLY A 156 17.56 2.48 19.42
N GLU A 157 17.25 3.76 19.37
CA GLU A 157 15.93 4.30 19.74
C GLU A 157 14.78 3.84 18.81
N LEU A 158 15.12 3.32 17.64
CA LEU A 158 14.15 2.85 16.65
C LEU A 158 13.89 1.34 16.73
N ALA A 159 14.57 0.60 17.62
CA ALA A 159 14.53 -0.85 17.67
C ALA A 159 13.14 -1.45 17.91
N GLU A 160 12.30 -0.74 18.67
CA GLU A 160 10.92 -1.16 18.99
C GLU A 160 9.88 -0.67 17.96
N GLY A 161 10.31 -0.05 16.88
CA GLY A 161 9.43 0.48 15.85
C GLY A 161 8.91 -0.59 14.87
N TYR A 162 7.77 -0.32 14.26
CA TYR A 162 7.04 -1.24 13.38
C TYR A 162 7.47 -1.05 11.92
N TYR A 163 8.73 -1.36 11.61
CA TYR A 163 9.30 -1.12 10.28
C TYR A 163 9.20 -2.36 9.39
N ILE A 164 8.79 -2.15 8.14
CA ILE A 164 8.71 -3.18 7.09
C ILE A 164 9.61 -2.73 5.93
N LYS A 165 10.36 -3.65 5.32
CA LYS A 165 11.11 -3.36 4.10
C LYS A 165 10.17 -3.15 2.93
N PRO A 166 10.36 -2.11 2.09
CA PRO A 166 9.65 -2.00 0.83
C PRO A 166 9.78 -3.30 0.03
N THR A 167 8.65 -3.83 -0.40
CA THR A 167 8.59 -5.19 -0.96
C THR A 167 7.98 -5.16 -2.35
N VAL A 168 8.66 -5.78 -3.30
CA VAL A 168 8.17 -5.98 -4.66
C VAL A 168 8.02 -7.47 -4.93
N PHE A 169 6.81 -7.89 -5.27
CA PHE A 169 6.49 -9.24 -5.72
C PHE A 169 6.23 -9.29 -7.22
N LYS A 170 6.69 -10.36 -7.86
CA LYS A 170 6.30 -10.76 -9.20
C LYS A 170 5.37 -11.97 -9.13
N GLY A 171 4.24 -11.90 -9.81
CA GLY A 171 3.25 -12.97 -9.78
C GLY A 171 2.15 -12.74 -10.81
N ASN A 172 0.98 -13.31 -10.55
CA ASN A 172 -0.17 -13.13 -11.42
C ASN A 172 -1.38 -12.58 -10.65
N ASN A 173 -2.26 -11.91 -11.37
CA ASN A 173 -3.39 -11.18 -10.81
C ASN A 173 -4.42 -12.06 -10.06
N LYS A 174 -4.30 -13.40 -10.06
CA LYS A 174 -5.20 -14.30 -9.30
C LYS A 174 -4.74 -14.53 -7.86
N MET A 175 -3.49 -14.22 -7.54
CA MET A 175 -2.96 -14.32 -6.19
C MET A 175 -3.61 -13.27 -5.27
N ARG A 176 -3.82 -13.61 -4.00
CA ARG A 176 -4.48 -12.74 -3.03
C ARG A 176 -3.75 -11.41 -2.84
N ILE A 177 -2.42 -11.43 -2.85
CA ILE A 177 -1.60 -10.21 -2.69
C ILE A 177 -1.83 -9.19 -3.81
N PHE A 178 -2.35 -9.60 -4.99
CA PHE A 178 -2.73 -8.72 -6.10
C PHE A 178 -4.22 -8.39 -6.13
N GLN A 179 -5.04 -9.00 -5.26
CA GLN A 179 -6.49 -8.79 -5.21
C GLN A 179 -6.93 -8.03 -3.95
N GLU A 180 -6.21 -8.19 -2.85
CA GLU A 180 -6.60 -7.68 -1.55
C GLU A 180 -5.71 -6.50 -1.13
N GLU A 181 -6.28 -5.54 -0.42
CA GLU A 181 -5.55 -4.40 0.10
C GLU A 181 -4.67 -4.79 1.30
N ILE A 182 -3.36 -4.66 1.14
CA ILE A 182 -2.38 -4.92 2.20
C ILE A 182 -2.26 -3.72 3.14
N PHE A 183 -2.31 -2.51 2.58
CA PHE A 183 -2.14 -1.23 3.28
C PHE A 183 -0.76 -1.12 3.94
N GLY A 184 0.27 -1.41 3.17
CA GLY A 184 1.68 -1.40 3.56
C GLY A 184 2.58 -1.26 2.34
N PRO A 185 3.93 -1.16 2.52
CA PRO A 185 4.88 -0.90 1.45
C PRO A 185 5.14 -2.17 0.61
N VAL A 186 4.09 -2.69 -0.04
CA VAL A 186 4.08 -3.94 -0.81
C VAL A 186 3.38 -3.74 -2.14
N VAL A 187 4.05 -4.10 -3.25
CA VAL A 187 3.54 -4.03 -4.62
C VAL A 187 3.84 -5.30 -5.40
#